data_68bbd19a6c565226deab86ac2bf740ef
#
_entry.id   68bbd19a6c565226deab86ac2bf740ef
#
_cell.length_a   1.000
_cell.length_b   1.000
_cell.length_c   1.000
_cell.angle_alpha   90.00
_cell.angle_beta   90.00
_cell.angle_gamma   90.00
#
_symmetry.space_group_name_H-M   'P 1'
#
loop_
_entity.id
_entity.type
_entity.pdbx_description
1 polymer ?
#
loop_
_entity_poly.entity_id
_entity_poly.type
_entity_poly.pdbx_seq_one_letter_code
_entity_poly.pdbx_strand_id
1 'polypeptide(L)'
;MTMAESSPGMSFDSSRERLGAVYAKGLLGAAQGQHVTDRVLAELDSLIDDVLNRQEKFDQFLASPRIRLEEKTRILDLAFASRMTPLFLNFLKVVARHGRLDCLRQIRTAAQRQYSELLGRVAVIVKTATPVSGQL
;
A
#
# COMPACT_ATOMS: atom_id res chain seq x y z
N MET A 1 -16.69 -28.82 13.38
CA MET A 1 -16.46 -28.31 13.25
C MET A 1 -16.19 -27.63 12.90
N THR A 2 -16.21 -27.26 12.85
CA THR A 2 -16.00 -26.67 12.57
C THR A 2 -15.63 -25.81 12.15
N MET A 3 -15.55 -25.35 12.28
CA MET A 3 -15.24 -24.50 11.85
C MET A 3 -14.47 -24.25 11.11
N ALA A 4 -14.11 -24.51 11.19
CA ALA A 4 -13.39 -24.40 10.57
C ALA A 4 -13.36 -24.16 9.56
N GLU A 5 -13.91 -24.31 9.88
CA GLU A 5 -14.06 -24.06 8.99
C GLU A 5 -13.59 -23.27 8.46
N SER A 6 -13.37 -23.17 9.12
CA SER A 6 -12.82 -22.05 8.55
C SER A 6 -12.70 -22.24 7.12
N SER A 7 -13.30 -21.41 6.41
CA SER A 7 -13.22 -21.52 4.98
C SER A 7 -11.82 -21.18 4.52
N PRO A 8 -11.31 -21.88 3.52
CA PRO A 8 -10.01 -21.56 2.95
C PRO A 8 -9.93 -20.12 2.47
N GLY A 9 -11.02 -19.57 1.97
CA GLY A 9 -11.03 -18.19 1.51
C GLY A 9 -10.75 -17.21 2.62
N MET A 10 -11.30 -17.46 3.79
CA MET A 10 -11.09 -16.60 4.94
C MET A 10 -9.64 -16.60 5.37
N SER A 11 -9.04 -17.79 5.44
CA SER A 11 -7.64 -17.93 5.79
C SER A 11 -6.75 -17.22 4.77
N PHE A 12 -7.08 -17.32 3.51
CA PHE A 12 -6.36 -16.70 2.41
C PHE A 12 -6.43 -15.17 2.51
N ASP A 13 -7.62 -14.65 2.77
CA ASP A 13 -7.81 -13.21 2.93
C ASP A 13 -7.01 -12.67 4.11
N SER A 14 -6.99 -13.41 5.19
CA SER A 14 -6.22 -13.03 6.37
C SER A 14 -4.73 -12.95 6.06
N SER A 15 -4.24 -13.88 5.25
CA SER A 15 -2.85 -13.87 4.85
C SER A 15 -2.51 -12.63 4.01
N ARG A 16 -3.38 -12.28 3.07
CA ARG A 16 -3.17 -11.07 2.26
C ARG A 16 -3.21 -9.81 3.11
N GLU A 17 -4.10 -9.78 4.08
CA GLU A 17 -4.19 -8.63 4.97
C GLU A 17 -2.93 -8.48 5.79
N ARG A 18 -2.38 -9.57 6.28
CA ARG A 18 -1.12 -9.50 7.03
C ARG A 18 0.02 -9.02 6.17
N LEU A 19 0.12 -9.53 4.95
CA LEU A 19 1.13 -9.08 4.01
C LEU A 19 0.94 -7.63 3.67
N GLY A 20 -0.31 -7.20 3.47
CA GLY A 20 -0.61 -5.81 3.21
C GLY A 20 -0.09 -4.91 4.31
N ALA A 21 -0.29 -5.32 5.56
CA ALA A 21 0.16 -4.54 6.71
C ALA A 21 1.68 -4.43 6.75
N VAL A 22 2.38 -5.51 6.45
CA VAL A 22 3.84 -5.51 6.43
C VAL A 22 4.38 -4.58 5.35
N TYR A 23 3.86 -4.70 4.13
CA TYR A 23 4.31 -3.86 3.03
C TYR A 23 3.94 -2.39 3.27
N ALA A 24 2.75 -2.15 3.82
CA ALA A 24 2.32 -0.78 4.12
C ALA A 24 3.26 -0.12 5.12
N LYS A 25 3.66 -0.86 6.15
CA LYS A 25 4.57 -0.32 7.15
C LYS A 25 5.90 0.07 6.53
N GLY A 26 6.42 -0.79 5.66
CA GLY A 26 7.67 -0.49 4.96
C GLY A 26 7.55 0.72 4.07
N LEU A 27 6.44 0.82 3.32
CA LEU A 27 6.22 1.96 2.44
C LEU A 27 6.12 3.26 3.22
N LEU A 28 5.34 3.27 4.29
CA LEU A 28 5.18 4.46 5.11
C LEU A 28 6.49 4.88 5.74
N GLY A 29 7.29 3.92 6.24
CA GLY A 29 8.57 4.25 6.82
C GLY A 29 9.50 4.90 5.81
N ALA A 30 9.58 4.35 4.61
CA ALA A 30 10.43 4.92 3.57
C ALA A 30 9.94 6.30 3.14
N ALA A 31 8.62 6.45 3.00
CA ALA A 31 8.03 7.72 2.57
C ALA A 31 8.24 8.81 3.61
N GLN A 32 8.13 8.47 4.88
CA GLN A 32 8.38 9.43 5.95
C GLN A 32 9.83 9.86 5.96
N GLY A 33 10.74 8.93 5.70
CA GLY A 33 12.16 9.26 5.64
C GLY A 33 12.50 10.27 4.57
N GLN A 34 11.72 10.31 3.49
CA GLN A 34 11.93 11.26 2.40
C GLN A 34 10.92 12.41 2.42
N HIS A 35 10.04 12.45 3.41
CA HIS A 35 9.03 13.52 3.55
C HIS A 35 8.07 13.56 2.35
N VAL A 36 7.70 12.39 1.84
CA VAL A 36 6.78 12.30 0.69
C VAL A 36 5.59 11.41 0.99
N THR A 37 5.21 11.27 2.26
CA THR A 37 4.16 10.35 2.67
C THR A 37 2.84 10.66 1.99
N ASP A 38 2.40 11.91 2.02
CA ASP A 38 1.12 12.28 1.43
C ASP A 38 1.11 12.01 -0.07
N ARG A 39 2.21 12.31 -0.73
CA ARG A 39 2.32 12.09 -2.17
C ARG A 39 2.28 10.62 -2.52
N VAL A 40 3.01 9.80 -1.75
CA VAL A 40 3.04 8.37 -2.00
C VAL A 40 1.67 7.74 -1.79
N LEU A 41 0.97 8.16 -0.73
CA LEU A 41 -0.38 7.64 -0.48
C LEU A 41 -1.34 8.06 -1.59
N ALA A 42 -1.21 9.28 -2.09
CA ALA A 42 -2.02 9.74 -3.21
C ALA A 42 -1.73 8.93 -4.47
N GLU A 43 -0.46 8.61 -4.70
CA GLU A 43 -0.08 7.80 -5.85
C GLU A 43 -0.65 6.39 -5.74
N LEU A 44 -0.64 5.82 -4.55
CA LEU A 44 -1.22 4.50 -4.31
C LEU A 44 -2.73 4.52 -4.55
N ASP A 45 -3.42 5.54 -4.05
CA ASP A 45 -4.85 5.69 -4.29
C ASP A 45 -5.15 5.82 -5.77
N SER A 46 -4.38 6.64 -6.47
CA SER A 46 -4.57 6.86 -7.89
C SER A 46 -4.32 5.59 -8.69
N LEU A 47 -3.28 4.84 -8.34
CA LEU A 47 -2.99 3.59 -9.02
C LEU A 47 -4.19 2.64 -8.92
N ILE A 48 -4.77 2.51 -7.74
CA ILE A 48 -5.88 1.58 -7.55
C ILE A 48 -7.16 2.12 -8.16
N ASP A 49 -7.53 3.36 -7.84
CA ASP A 49 -8.83 3.90 -8.21
C ASP A 49 -8.89 4.31 -9.68
N ASP A 50 -7.82 4.90 -10.20
CA ASP A 50 -7.83 5.45 -11.55
C ASP A 50 -7.30 4.48 -12.60
N VAL A 51 -6.49 3.50 -12.19
CA VAL A 51 -5.88 2.58 -13.14
C VAL A 51 -6.43 1.17 -12.97
N LEU A 52 -6.19 0.54 -11.82
CA LEU A 52 -6.54 -0.87 -11.67
C LEU A 52 -8.04 -1.10 -11.69
N ASN A 53 -8.80 -0.26 -11.01
CA ASN A 53 -10.25 -0.44 -10.95
C ASN A 53 -10.93 -0.12 -12.28
N ARG A 54 -10.28 0.64 -13.13
CA ARG A 54 -10.83 1.02 -14.44
C ARG A 54 -10.32 0.17 -15.58
N GLN A 55 -9.20 -0.52 -15.39
CA GLN A 55 -8.59 -1.34 -16.42
C GLN A 55 -8.39 -2.74 -15.90
N GLU A 56 -9.43 -3.52 -15.99
CA GLU A 56 -9.44 -4.86 -15.40
C GLU A 56 -8.34 -5.73 -15.97
N LYS A 57 -8.08 -5.62 -17.27
CA LYS A 57 -7.04 -6.44 -17.89
C LYS A 57 -5.65 -6.11 -17.34
N PHE A 58 -5.40 -4.86 -17.07
CA PHE A 58 -4.12 -4.46 -16.50
C PHE A 58 -3.99 -4.95 -15.07
N ASP A 59 -5.08 -4.84 -14.31
CA ASP A 59 -5.13 -5.36 -12.94
C ASP A 59 -4.80 -6.86 -12.94
N GLN A 60 -5.45 -7.61 -13.83
CA GLN A 60 -5.21 -9.04 -13.94
C GLN A 60 -3.80 -9.36 -14.39
N PHE A 61 -3.25 -8.55 -15.29
CA PHE A 61 -1.88 -8.71 -15.76
C PHE A 61 -0.90 -8.63 -14.59
N LEU A 62 -1.03 -7.59 -13.76
CA LEU A 62 -0.12 -7.40 -12.64
C LEU A 62 -0.28 -8.51 -11.59
N ALA A 63 -1.51 -8.97 -11.38
CA ALA A 63 -1.78 -9.99 -10.38
C ALA A 63 -1.45 -11.41 -10.83
N SER A 64 -1.27 -11.62 -12.13
CA SER A 64 -1.12 -12.96 -12.66
C SER A 64 0.23 -13.56 -12.34
N PRO A 65 0.27 -14.77 -11.75
CA PRO A 65 1.54 -15.44 -11.50
C PRO A 65 2.19 -15.99 -12.78
N ARG A 66 1.47 -15.98 -13.89
CA ARG A 66 1.99 -16.50 -15.17
C ARG A 66 2.84 -15.49 -15.91
N ILE A 67 2.73 -14.22 -15.54
CA ILE A 67 3.52 -13.17 -16.20
C ILE A 67 4.87 -13.10 -15.53
N ARG A 68 5.92 -13.02 -16.32
CA ARG A 68 7.28 -12.96 -15.80
C ARG A 68 7.54 -11.65 -15.07
N LEU A 69 8.40 -11.71 -14.08
CA LEU A 69 8.79 -10.52 -13.32
C LEU A 69 9.37 -9.45 -14.23
N GLU A 70 10.22 -9.84 -15.18
CA GLU A 70 10.86 -8.90 -16.10
C GLU A 70 9.81 -8.13 -16.90
N GLU A 71 8.78 -8.83 -17.33
CA GLU A 71 7.72 -8.19 -18.10
C GLU A 71 6.91 -7.23 -17.24
N LYS A 72 6.60 -7.62 -16.02
CA LYS A 72 5.87 -6.73 -15.10
C LYS A 72 6.69 -5.49 -14.80
N THR A 73 7.97 -5.66 -14.52
CA THR A 73 8.86 -4.55 -14.23
C THR A 73 8.96 -3.60 -15.41
N ARG A 74 9.08 -4.15 -16.62
CA ARG A 74 9.16 -3.35 -17.82
C ARG A 74 7.90 -2.52 -18.02
N ILE A 75 6.74 -3.13 -17.81
CA ILE A 75 5.47 -2.44 -17.97
C ILE A 75 5.30 -1.36 -16.91
N LEU A 76 5.70 -1.64 -15.67
CA LEU A 76 5.64 -0.63 -14.62
C LEU A 76 6.50 0.58 -14.97
N ASP A 77 7.71 0.35 -15.49
CA ASP A 77 8.56 1.45 -15.92
C ASP A 77 7.93 2.24 -17.06
N LEU A 78 7.43 1.54 -18.08
CA LEU A 78 6.84 2.22 -19.22
C LEU A 78 5.62 3.04 -18.85
N ALA A 79 4.80 2.50 -17.97
CA ALA A 79 3.53 3.15 -17.64
C ALA A 79 3.70 4.27 -16.63
N PHE A 80 4.62 4.15 -15.69
CA PHE A 80 4.62 5.01 -14.52
C PHE A 80 5.92 5.73 -14.20
N ALA A 81 7.01 5.48 -14.93
CA ALA A 81 8.30 6.07 -14.56
C ALA A 81 8.25 7.57 -14.49
N SER A 82 7.48 8.22 -15.36
CA SER A 82 7.37 9.68 -15.39
C SER A 82 6.18 10.20 -14.59
N ARG A 83 5.41 9.32 -13.97
CA ARG A 83 4.15 9.69 -13.32
C ARG A 83 4.12 9.44 -11.83
N MET A 84 5.13 8.78 -11.30
CA MET A 84 5.21 8.45 -9.88
C MET A 84 6.55 8.84 -9.33
N THR A 85 6.58 9.01 -8.00
CA THR A 85 7.86 9.19 -7.34
C THR A 85 8.71 7.92 -7.54
N PRO A 86 10.03 8.07 -7.63
CA PRO A 86 10.89 6.90 -7.72
C PRO A 86 10.71 5.95 -6.54
N LEU A 87 10.45 6.50 -5.36
CA LEU A 87 10.24 5.68 -4.16
C LEU A 87 9.06 4.72 -4.36
N PHE A 88 7.93 5.24 -4.84
CA PHE A 88 6.75 4.41 -5.00
C PHE A 88 6.93 3.41 -6.14
N LEU A 89 7.55 3.82 -7.22
CA LEU A 89 7.82 2.90 -8.33
C LEU A 89 8.72 1.75 -7.87
N ASN A 90 9.76 2.07 -7.11
CA ASN A 90 10.64 1.04 -6.57
C ASN A 90 9.90 0.12 -5.62
N PHE A 91 8.99 0.68 -4.83
CA PHE A 91 8.15 -0.13 -3.94
C PHE A 91 7.33 -1.13 -4.74
N LEU A 92 6.70 -0.69 -5.83
CA LEU A 92 5.94 -1.60 -6.67
C LEU A 92 6.79 -2.71 -7.24
N LYS A 93 8.03 -2.41 -7.61
CA LYS A 93 8.94 -3.42 -8.12
C LYS A 93 9.34 -4.42 -7.04
N VAL A 94 9.49 -3.97 -5.81
CA VAL A 94 9.78 -4.87 -4.70
C VAL A 94 8.58 -5.81 -4.46
N VAL A 95 7.38 -5.25 -4.45
CA VAL A 95 6.18 -6.06 -4.29
C VAL A 95 6.06 -7.07 -5.42
N ALA A 96 6.36 -6.65 -6.65
CA ALA A 96 6.35 -7.54 -7.80
C ALA A 96 7.36 -8.67 -7.65
N ARG A 97 8.54 -8.33 -7.14
CA ARG A 97 9.61 -9.31 -6.96
C ARG A 97 9.20 -10.42 -6.00
N HIS A 98 8.37 -10.07 -5.03
CA HIS A 98 7.84 -11.04 -4.07
C HIS A 98 6.56 -11.71 -4.56
N GLY A 99 6.11 -11.39 -5.77
CA GLY A 99 4.90 -11.99 -6.33
C GLY A 99 3.63 -11.56 -5.63
N ARG A 100 3.59 -10.31 -5.13
CA ARG A 100 2.47 -9.85 -4.31
C ARG A 100 1.76 -8.62 -4.86
N LEU A 101 1.83 -8.39 -6.15
CA LEU A 101 1.07 -7.29 -6.75
C LEU A 101 -0.43 -7.52 -6.62
N ASP A 102 -0.85 -8.74 -6.30
CA ASP A 102 -2.26 -9.03 -6.03
C ASP A 102 -2.73 -8.49 -4.67
N CYS A 103 -1.81 -7.97 -3.86
CA CYS A 103 -2.13 -7.45 -2.52
C CYS A 103 -2.21 -5.92 -2.46
N LEU A 104 -2.19 -5.23 -3.59
CA LEU A 104 -2.13 -3.77 -3.59
C LEU A 104 -3.29 -3.12 -2.85
N ARG A 105 -4.50 -3.68 -2.97
CA ARG A 105 -5.65 -3.11 -2.27
C ARG A 105 -5.55 -3.30 -0.77
N GLN A 106 -5.03 -4.42 -0.33
CA GLN A 106 -4.79 -4.66 1.08
C GLN A 106 -3.68 -3.76 1.61
N ILE A 107 -2.66 -3.50 0.79
CA ILE A 107 -1.60 -2.57 1.15
C ILE A 107 -2.18 -1.18 1.34
N ARG A 108 -3.06 -0.74 0.44
CA ARG A 108 -3.69 0.57 0.57
C ARG A 108 -4.51 0.69 1.85
N THR A 109 -5.33 -0.30 2.13
CA THR A 109 -6.16 -0.29 3.32
C THR A 109 -5.31 -0.21 4.58
N ALA A 110 -4.26 -1.02 4.62
CA ALA A 110 -3.36 -1.01 5.77
C ALA A 110 -2.61 0.30 5.90
N ALA A 111 -2.17 0.86 4.77
CA ALA A 111 -1.43 2.11 4.79
C ALA A 111 -2.30 3.26 5.29
N GLN A 112 -3.55 3.31 4.84
CA GLN A 112 -4.48 4.34 5.29
C GLN A 112 -4.71 4.24 6.79
N ARG A 113 -4.90 3.03 7.29
CA ARG A 113 -5.13 2.84 8.72
C ARG A 113 -3.88 3.21 9.52
N GLN A 114 -2.73 2.75 9.10
CA GLN A 114 -1.49 3.02 9.83
C GLN A 114 -1.16 4.51 9.84
N TYR A 115 -1.37 5.18 8.71
CA TYR A 115 -1.11 6.61 8.63
C TYR A 115 -2.08 7.39 9.51
N SER A 116 -3.35 6.99 9.50
CA SER A 116 -4.36 7.61 10.35
C SER A 116 -3.99 7.46 11.81
N GLU A 117 -3.53 6.27 12.21
CA GLU A 117 -3.10 6.05 13.58
C GLU A 117 -1.90 6.91 13.93
N LEU A 118 -0.96 7.02 13.01
CA LEU A 118 0.22 7.85 13.22
C LEU A 118 -0.16 9.31 13.41
N LEU A 119 -1.05 9.83 12.59
CA LEU A 119 -1.53 11.20 12.70
C LEU A 119 -2.27 11.41 14.01
N GLY A 120 -3.03 10.40 14.45
CA GLY A 120 -3.72 10.46 15.71
C GLY A 120 -2.77 10.59 16.89
N ARG A 121 -1.69 9.82 16.86
CA ARG A 121 -0.68 9.90 17.94
C ARG A 121 -0.01 11.26 17.96
N VAL A 122 0.35 11.78 16.80
CA VAL A 122 0.98 13.09 16.72
C VAL A 122 0.02 14.16 17.24
N ALA A 123 -1.24 14.07 16.87
CA ALA A 123 -2.23 15.03 17.33
C ALA A 123 -2.40 14.98 18.86
N VAL A 124 -2.39 13.78 19.44
CA VAL A 124 -2.50 13.63 20.87
C VAL A 124 -1.30 14.24 21.58
N ILE A 125 -0.12 14.00 21.06
CA ILE A 125 1.11 14.55 21.65
C ILE A 125 1.10 16.07 21.60
N VAL A 126 0.74 16.63 20.46
CA VAL A 126 0.65 18.09 20.32
C VAL A 126 -0.38 18.66 21.27
N LYS A 127 -1.52 17.99 21.38
CA LYS A 127 -2.59 18.42 22.27
C LYS A 127 -2.13 18.40 23.72
N THR A 128 -1.37 17.39 24.08
CA THR A 128 -0.87 17.27 25.44
C THR A 128 0.18 18.34 25.74
N ALA A 129 0.98 18.66 24.76
CA ALA A 129 2.04 19.64 24.94
C ALA A 129 1.52 21.07 24.92
N THR A 130 0.48 21.33 24.13
CA THR A 130 -0.02 22.69 23.93
C THR A 130 -1.17 23.11 24.82
N PRO A 131 -1.97 22.22 25.42
CA PRO A 131 -3.20 22.68 26.09
C PRO A 131 -2.95 23.69 27.17
N VAL A 132 -1.82 23.61 27.79
CA VAL A 132 -1.49 24.59 28.83
C VAL A 132 -1.47 25.97 28.25
N SER A 133 -0.79 26.13 27.12
CA SER A 133 -0.75 27.42 26.46
C SER A 133 -1.98 27.64 25.60
N GLY A 134 -2.47 26.58 24.99
CA GLY A 134 -3.59 26.66 24.08
C GLY A 134 -4.87 27.08 24.74
N GLN A 135 -4.99 26.87 26.01
CA GLN A 135 -6.19 27.19 26.73
C GLN A 135 -6.18 28.62 27.25
N LEU A 136 -5.07 29.22 27.14
CA LEU A 136 -4.95 30.60 27.55
C LEU A 136 -5.47 31.53 26.49
#